data_d55745d9e0bb7b86a7a8d2c75d0775ca
#
_entry.id   d55745d9e0bb7b86a7a8d2c75d0775ca
#
_cell.length_a   1.000
_cell.length_b   1.000
_cell.length_c   1.000
_cell.angle_alpha   90.00
_cell.angle_beta   90.00
_cell.angle_gamma   90.00
#
_symmetry.space_group_name_H-M   'P 1'
#
loop_
_entity.id
_entity.type
_entity.pdbx_description
1 polymer ?
#
loop_
_entity_poly.entity_id
_entity_poly.type
_entity_poly.pdbx_seq_one_letter_code
_entity_poly.pdbx_strand_id
1 'polypeptide(L)'
;MIYLDSAATTLQKPRAVAEAMVAAMRTMASPGRGGHRPAMLAAEKAYECRAALAELFNAPSPENVVFTMNATHGLNIALSSLVSPGDRVVVSGWEHNAVTRPLTMLGAELDVVRTPLFDVKAAIEGFRKAIPGAKCVVCTHVSNVFGFVLPVYAIAALCREHSVPFVLDASQSAGVLEVDMGRLGAEFIAMPGHKGLLGPQGTGVLLCRRRFSR
;
A
#
# COMPACT_ATOMS: atom_id res chain seq x y z
N MET A 1 -25.39 16.29 7.28
CA MET A 1 -25.26 15.30 6.19
C MET A 1 -24.67 14.02 6.81
N ILE A 2 -25.25 12.86 6.51
CA ILE A 2 -24.67 11.55 6.84
C ILE A 2 -23.87 11.08 5.64
N TYR A 3 -22.57 10.79 5.82
CA TYR A 3 -21.67 10.32 4.76
C TYR A 3 -21.20 8.90 5.06
N LEU A 4 -21.53 7.96 4.18
CA LEU A 4 -21.27 6.52 4.36
C LEU A 4 -20.37 5.93 3.25
N ASP A 5 -19.66 6.77 2.49
CA ASP A 5 -18.82 6.35 1.37
C ASP A 5 -17.31 6.58 1.61
N SER A 6 -16.86 6.39 2.85
CA SER A 6 -15.44 6.53 3.21
C SER A 6 -14.55 5.49 2.53
N ALA A 7 -15.12 4.38 2.03
CA ALA A 7 -14.38 3.39 1.24
C ALA A 7 -13.92 3.95 -0.11
N ALA A 8 -14.64 4.92 -0.69
CA ALA A 8 -14.22 5.64 -1.88
C ALA A 8 -13.19 6.73 -1.54
N THR A 9 -13.52 7.62 -0.61
CA THR A 9 -12.64 8.66 -0.08
C THR A 9 -13.22 9.22 1.22
N THR A 10 -12.40 9.78 2.11
CA THR A 10 -12.93 10.51 3.27
C THR A 10 -13.44 11.88 2.83
N LEU A 11 -14.65 12.26 3.27
CA LEU A 11 -15.23 13.57 2.95
C LEU A 11 -14.56 14.68 3.76
N GLN A 12 -14.49 14.51 5.08
CA GLN A 12 -13.93 15.50 5.98
C GLN A 12 -12.44 15.27 6.17
N LYS A 13 -11.65 16.31 5.88
CA LYS A 13 -10.21 16.34 6.14
C LYS A 13 -9.96 17.19 7.37
N PRO A 14 -8.95 16.86 8.21
CA PRO A 14 -8.54 17.75 9.29
C PRO A 14 -8.18 19.14 8.75
N ARG A 15 -8.53 20.19 9.50
CA ARG A 15 -8.25 21.59 9.10
C ARG A 15 -6.75 21.81 8.80
N ALA A 16 -5.88 21.17 9.57
CA ALA A 16 -4.44 21.23 9.38
C ALA A 16 -3.98 20.78 7.98
N VAL A 17 -4.71 19.86 7.32
CA VAL A 17 -4.38 19.40 5.97
C VAL A 17 -4.57 20.54 4.96
N ALA A 18 -5.71 21.23 5.01
CA ALA A 18 -5.98 22.38 4.14
C ALA A 18 -4.98 23.52 4.38
N GLU A 19 -4.70 23.83 5.65
CA GLU A 19 -3.74 24.87 6.04
C GLU A 19 -2.33 24.56 5.54
N ALA A 20 -1.87 23.31 5.67
CA ALA A 20 -0.56 22.88 5.19
C ALA A 20 -0.46 22.97 3.65
N MET A 21 -1.52 22.60 2.92
CA MET A 21 -1.56 22.73 1.45
C MET A 21 -1.46 24.19 1.01
N VAL A 22 -2.22 25.09 1.64
CA VAL A 22 -2.17 26.52 1.34
C VAL A 22 -0.80 27.10 1.67
N ALA A 23 -0.22 26.75 2.81
CA ALA A 23 1.13 27.16 3.19
C ALA A 23 2.18 26.68 2.17
N ALA A 24 2.11 25.43 1.74
CA ALA A 24 3.02 24.86 0.75
C ALA A 24 2.97 25.63 -0.59
N MET A 25 1.75 25.89 -1.11
CA MET A 25 1.58 26.66 -2.35
C MET A 25 2.17 28.09 -2.28
N ARG A 26 2.20 28.69 -1.11
CA ARG A 26 2.68 30.07 -0.92
C ARG A 26 4.17 30.16 -0.65
N THR A 27 4.80 29.13 -0.12
CA THR A 27 6.14 29.22 0.47
C THR A 27 7.15 28.24 -0.10
N MET A 28 6.70 27.17 -0.81
CA MET A 28 7.56 26.11 -1.31
C MET A 28 7.77 26.18 -2.82
N ALA A 29 8.93 25.70 -3.26
CA ALA A 29 9.29 25.55 -4.66
C ALA A 29 9.65 24.09 -4.95
N SER A 30 10.35 23.83 -6.08
CA SER A 30 10.74 22.46 -6.46
C SER A 30 11.77 21.88 -5.50
N PRO A 31 11.48 20.76 -4.82
CA PRO A 31 12.41 20.12 -3.90
C PRO A 31 13.63 19.56 -4.62
N GLY A 32 14.82 19.69 -4.01
CA GLY A 32 16.05 19.01 -4.46
C GLY A 32 16.75 19.60 -5.70
N ARG A 33 16.27 20.72 -6.26
CA ARG A 33 16.87 21.35 -7.45
C ARG A 33 17.51 22.71 -7.21
N GLY A 34 17.36 23.30 -6.05
CA GLY A 34 17.90 24.62 -5.73
C GLY A 34 18.33 24.72 -4.29
N GLY A 35 19.40 25.52 -4.04
CA GLY A 35 19.89 25.83 -2.69
C GLY A 35 19.16 27.00 -2.03
N HIS A 36 18.10 27.55 -2.63
CA HIS A 36 17.35 28.65 -2.07
C HIS A 36 16.28 28.16 -1.07
N ARG A 37 15.95 29.03 -0.10
CA ARG A 37 15.07 28.68 1.03
C ARG A 37 13.75 27.99 0.66
N PRO A 38 12.96 28.40 -0.36
CA PRO A 38 11.72 27.68 -0.73
C PRO A 38 11.94 26.25 -1.22
N ALA A 39 13.03 25.96 -1.93
CA ALA A 39 13.36 24.61 -2.40
C ALA A 39 13.82 23.71 -1.23
N MET A 40 14.62 24.27 -0.31
CA MET A 40 15.06 23.55 0.88
C MET A 40 13.89 23.24 1.80
N LEU A 41 12.97 24.18 2.00
CA LEU A 41 11.75 23.95 2.78
C LEU A 41 10.88 22.83 2.19
N ALA A 42 10.73 22.79 0.87
CA ALA A 42 9.98 21.71 0.21
C ALA A 42 10.64 20.34 0.40
N ALA A 43 11.97 20.25 0.29
CA ALA A 43 12.73 19.01 0.53
C ALA A 43 12.63 18.56 1.98
N GLU A 44 12.74 19.49 2.93
CA GLU A 44 12.58 19.21 4.36
C GLU A 44 11.19 18.64 4.68
N LYS A 45 10.12 19.29 4.19
CA LYS A 45 8.75 18.82 4.40
C LYS A 45 8.48 17.45 3.76
N ALA A 46 9.04 17.19 2.58
CA ALA A 46 8.96 15.87 1.97
C ALA A 46 9.67 14.80 2.82
N TYR A 47 10.83 15.12 3.40
CA TYR A 47 11.56 14.22 4.28
C TYR A 47 10.82 13.99 5.60
N GLU A 48 10.33 15.05 6.25
CA GLU A 48 9.52 14.95 7.48
C GLU A 48 8.29 14.05 7.28
N CYS A 49 7.60 14.19 6.14
CA CYS A 49 6.47 13.34 5.80
C CYS A 49 6.87 11.88 5.65
N ARG A 50 8.01 11.59 4.99
CA ARG A 50 8.55 10.23 4.90
C ARG A 50 8.91 9.67 6.27
N ALA A 51 9.53 10.47 7.14
CA ALA A 51 9.89 10.06 8.49
C ALA A 51 8.64 9.70 9.33
N ALA A 52 7.62 10.56 9.29
CA ALA A 52 6.35 10.29 9.97
C ALA A 52 5.64 9.02 9.46
N LEU A 53 5.66 8.79 8.14
CA LEU A 53 5.09 7.57 7.56
C LEU A 53 5.91 6.32 7.92
N ALA A 54 7.24 6.43 7.94
CA ALA A 54 8.11 5.33 8.34
C ALA A 54 7.86 4.95 9.81
N GLU A 55 7.71 5.93 10.68
CA GLU A 55 7.35 5.71 12.09
C GLU A 55 5.96 5.08 12.23
N LEU A 56 4.93 5.66 11.57
CA LEU A 56 3.53 5.20 11.65
C LEU A 56 3.36 3.74 11.23
N PHE A 57 4.10 3.29 10.22
CA PHE A 57 3.98 1.96 9.63
C PHE A 57 5.14 1.02 9.97
N ASN A 58 6.02 1.41 10.89
CA ASN A 58 7.22 0.64 11.26
C ASN A 58 8.02 0.20 10.02
N ALA A 59 8.21 1.13 9.07
CA ALA A 59 9.08 0.92 7.93
C ALA A 59 10.56 1.10 8.35
N PRO A 60 11.53 0.46 7.66
CA PRO A 60 12.93 0.47 8.09
C PRO A 60 13.55 1.86 8.19
N SER A 61 13.18 2.78 7.31
CA SER A 61 13.67 4.16 7.32
C SER A 61 12.82 5.07 6.40
N PRO A 62 12.96 6.41 6.48
CA PRO A 62 12.29 7.34 5.57
C PRO A 62 12.59 7.10 4.08
N GLU A 63 13.75 6.55 3.74
CA GLU A 63 14.14 6.23 2.37
C GLU A 63 13.37 5.03 1.79
N ASN A 64 12.72 4.25 2.64
CA ASN A 64 11.84 3.14 2.25
C ASN A 64 10.42 3.61 1.90
N VAL A 65 10.15 4.92 2.04
CA VAL A 65 8.85 5.53 1.74
C VAL A 65 8.91 6.23 0.38
N VAL A 66 8.11 5.78 -0.56
CA VAL A 66 8.00 6.34 -1.91
C VAL A 66 6.64 7.00 -2.06
N PHE A 67 6.63 8.29 -2.44
CA PHE A 67 5.39 8.98 -2.76
C PHE A 67 4.85 8.53 -4.12
N THR A 68 3.57 8.27 -4.18
CA THR A 68 2.84 7.91 -5.39
C THR A 68 1.61 8.80 -5.56
N MET A 69 0.96 8.74 -6.70
CA MET A 69 -0.27 9.51 -6.94
C MET A 69 -1.49 8.90 -6.26
N ASN A 70 -1.45 7.60 -6.00
CA ASN A 70 -2.50 6.81 -5.35
C ASN A 70 -2.00 5.38 -5.10
N ALA A 71 -2.81 4.53 -4.46
CA ALA A 71 -2.47 3.12 -4.25
C ALA A 71 -2.29 2.35 -5.56
N THR A 72 -3.10 2.62 -6.58
CA THR A 72 -2.99 1.97 -7.90
C THR A 72 -1.62 2.19 -8.52
N HIS A 73 -1.09 3.41 -8.45
CA HIS A 73 0.27 3.72 -8.92
C HIS A 73 1.32 2.93 -8.12
N GLY A 74 1.21 2.92 -6.79
CA GLY A 74 2.11 2.13 -5.93
C GLY A 74 2.06 0.63 -6.23
N LEU A 75 0.87 0.06 -6.39
CA LEU A 75 0.69 -1.35 -6.75
C LEU A 75 1.29 -1.66 -8.12
N ASN A 76 1.09 -0.79 -9.13
CA ASN A 76 1.70 -1.01 -10.44
C ASN A 76 3.23 -1.02 -10.36
N ILE A 77 3.85 -0.12 -9.60
CA ILE A 77 5.31 -0.11 -9.38
C ILE A 77 5.75 -1.43 -8.73
N ALA A 78 5.08 -1.82 -7.63
CA ALA A 78 5.42 -3.04 -6.89
C ALA A 78 5.30 -4.30 -7.77
N LEU A 79 4.17 -4.46 -8.47
CA LEU A 79 3.89 -5.63 -9.29
C LEU A 79 4.83 -5.71 -10.49
N SER A 80 5.05 -4.60 -11.21
CA SER A 80 5.97 -4.56 -12.35
C SER A 80 7.43 -4.81 -11.95
N SER A 81 7.80 -4.59 -10.69
CA SER A 81 9.15 -4.88 -10.19
C SER A 81 9.36 -6.34 -9.79
N LEU A 82 8.29 -7.08 -9.53
CA LEU A 82 8.34 -8.46 -9.03
C LEU A 82 7.96 -9.50 -10.08
N VAL A 83 7.03 -9.17 -10.97
CA VAL A 83 6.30 -10.12 -11.80
C VAL A 83 6.69 -10.00 -13.27
N SER A 84 6.97 -11.16 -13.88
CA SER A 84 7.23 -11.34 -15.31
C SER A 84 6.12 -12.18 -15.94
N PRO A 85 5.95 -12.15 -17.28
CA PRO A 85 4.98 -13.00 -17.96
C PRO A 85 5.17 -14.49 -17.64
N GLY A 86 4.07 -15.20 -17.33
CA GLY A 86 4.06 -16.61 -16.93
C GLY A 86 4.35 -16.87 -15.45
N ASP A 87 4.71 -15.84 -14.67
CA ASP A 87 4.87 -16.01 -13.21
C ASP A 87 3.53 -16.32 -12.55
N ARG A 88 3.49 -17.34 -11.68
CA ARG A 88 2.31 -17.66 -10.87
C ARG A 88 2.22 -16.73 -9.66
N VAL A 89 1.15 -15.96 -9.59
CA VAL A 89 0.89 -14.99 -8.53
C VAL A 89 -0.37 -15.39 -7.77
N VAL A 90 -0.23 -15.59 -6.46
CA VAL A 90 -1.36 -15.91 -5.58
C VAL A 90 -2.03 -14.62 -5.14
N VAL A 91 -3.35 -14.55 -5.30
CA VAL A 91 -4.16 -13.39 -4.92
C VAL A 91 -5.39 -13.83 -4.13
N SER A 92 -5.94 -12.94 -3.29
CA SER A 92 -7.24 -13.21 -2.67
C SER A 92 -8.38 -13.07 -3.68
N GLY A 93 -9.51 -13.72 -3.41
CA GLY A 93 -10.75 -13.53 -4.19
C GLY A 93 -11.41 -12.17 -3.98
N TRP A 94 -10.83 -11.30 -3.14
CA TRP A 94 -11.39 -10.03 -2.69
C TRP A 94 -10.60 -8.80 -3.18
N GLU A 95 -9.68 -9.01 -4.13
CA GLU A 95 -8.80 -7.97 -4.64
C GLU A 95 -9.54 -6.87 -5.40
N HIS A 96 -9.02 -5.65 -5.26
CA HIS A 96 -9.43 -4.53 -6.09
C HIS A 96 -8.83 -4.65 -7.51
N ASN A 97 -9.50 -4.04 -8.50
CA ASN A 97 -9.00 -3.96 -9.89
C ASN A 97 -7.58 -3.37 -10.03
N ALA A 98 -7.13 -2.59 -9.05
CA ALA A 98 -5.77 -2.07 -9.00
C ALA A 98 -4.69 -3.16 -8.84
N VAL A 99 -5.07 -4.37 -8.43
CA VAL A 99 -4.22 -5.56 -8.35
C VAL A 99 -4.41 -6.44 -9.57
N THR A 100 -5.65 -6.82 -9.88
CA THR A 100 -5.91 -7.84 -10.91
C THR A 100 -5.59 -7.36 -12.33
N ARG A 101 -5.94 -6.10 -12.66
CA ARG A 101 -5.65 -5.56 -14.01
C ARG A 101 -4.17 -5.49 -14.36
N PRO A 102 -3.29 -4.90 -13.51
CA PRO A 102 -1.86 -4.90 -13.82
C PRO A 102 -1.27 -6.31 -13.91
N LEU A 103 -1.67 -7.24 -13.04
CA LEU A 103 -1.19 -8.63 -13.12
C LEU A 103 -1.60 -9.30 -14.43
N THR A 104 -2.84 -9.10 -14.88
CA THR A 104 -3.30 -9.60 -16.20
C THR A 104 -2.50 -8.94 -17.35
N MET A 105 -2.24 -7.63 -17.28
CA MET A 105 -1.46 -6.93 -18.29
C MET A 105 0.01 -7.37 -18.33
N LEU A 106 0.57 -7.78 -17.20
CA LEU A 106 1.92 -8.36 -17.08
C LEU A 106 1.99 -9.80 -17.60
N GLY A 107 0.86 -10.42 -17.94
CA GLY A 107 0.81 -11.82 -18.38
C GLY A 107 1.04 -12.82 -17.24
N ALA A 108 0.73 -12.46 -16.01
CA ALA A 108 0.84 -13.35 -14.85
C ALA A 108 -0.26 -14.42 -14.85
N GLU A 109 0.07 -15.59 -14.33
CA GLU A 109 -0.89 -16.66 -14.05
C GLU A 109 -1.47 -16.46 -12.65
N LEU A 110 -2.75 -16.08 -12.56
CA LEU A 110 -3.41 -15.78 -11.29
C LEU A 110 -3.93 -17.05 -10.62
N ASP A 111 -3.40 -17.36 -9.45
CA ASP A 111 -3.94 -18.38 -8.54
C ASP A 111 -4.81 -17.68 -7.48
N VAL A 112 -6.12 -17.76 -7.67
CA VAL A 112 -7.09 -17.00 -6.86
C VAL A 112 -7.60 -17.82 -5.69
N VAL A 113 -7.24 -17.44 -4.48
CA VAL A 113 -7.72 -18.04 -3.23
C VAL A 113 -9.17 -17.60 -2.99
N ARG A 114 -10.12 -18.45 -3.39
CA ARG A 114 -11.56 -18.22 -3.20
C ARG A 114 -12.03 -18.88 -1.92
N THR A 115 -12.58 -18.08 -1.02
CA THR A 115 -13.06 -18.53 0.30
C THR A 115 -14.43 -17.93 0.58
N PRO A 116 -15.22 -18.53 1.49
CA PRO A 116 -16.44 -17.89 1.96
C PRO A 116 -16.17 -16.52 2.57
N LEU A 117 -17.12 -15.60 2.42
CA LEU A 117 -17.03 -14.26 2.99
C LEU A 117 -16.98 -14.36 4.52
N PHE A 118 -16.08 -13.60 5.15
CA PHE A 118 -15.83 -13.57 6.59
C PHE A 118 -15.29 -14.87 7.22
N ASP A 119 -14.93 -15.88 6.42
CA ASP A 119 -14.28 -17.09 6.92
C ASP A 119 -12.75 -16.94 6.94
N VAL A 120 -12.25 -16.46 8.07
CA VAL A 120 -10.81 -16.26 8.31
C VAL A 120 -10.02 -17.56 8.26
N LYS A 121 -10.61 -18.67 8.78
CA LYS A 121 -9.92 -19.97 8.80
C LYS A 121 -9.78 -20.53 7.40
N ALA A 122 -10.85 -20.49 6.61
CA ALA A 122 -10.80 -20.89 5.20
C ALA A 122 -9.81 -20.02 4.40
N ALA A 123 -9.72 -18.72 4.69
CA ALA A 123 -8.74 -17.86 4.05
C ALA A 123 -7.29 -18.30 4.34
N ILE A 124 -6.94 -18.51 5.62
CA ILE A 124 -5.60 -18.98 6.00
C ILE A 124 -5.27 -20.32 5.34
N GLU A 125 -6.18 -21.28 5.38
CA GLU A 125 -5.97 -22.59 4.79
C GLU A 125 -5.86 -22.55 3.26
N GLY A 126 -6.64 -21.70 2.60
CA GLY A 126 -6.55 -21.46 1.15
C GLY A 126 -5.18 -20.92 0.75
N PHE A 127 -4.69 -19.90 1.46
CA PHE A 127 -3.35 -19.35 1.22
C PHE A 127 -2.25 -20.36 1.55
N ARG A 128 -2.38 -21.14 2.63
CA ARG A 128 -1.41 -22.20 2.97
C ARG A 128 -1.20 -23.20 1.81
N LYS A 129 -2.26 -23.55 1.11
CA LYS A 129 -2.20 -24.47 -0.04
C LYS A 129 -1.63 -23.82 -1.29
N ALA A 130 -1.95 -22.54 -1.52
CA ALA A 130 -1.60 -21.84 -2.75
C ALA A 130 -0.17 -21.27 -2.75
N ILE A 131 0.37 -20.84 -1.61
CA ILE A 131 1.66 -20.12 -1.50
C ILE A 131 2.87 -20.94 -2.02
N PRO A 132 3.01 -22.25 -1.73
CA PRO A 132 4.22 -22.98 -2.15
C PRO A 132 4.50 -22.86 -3.64
N GLY A 133 5.73 -22.39 -3.99
CA GLY A 133 6.18 -22.21 -5.37
C GLY A 133 5.58 -21.01 -6.11
N ALA A 134 4.83 -20.13 -5.45
CA ALA A 134 4.38 -18.88 -6.06
C ALA A 134 5.53 -17.89 -6.23
N LYS A 135 5.47 -17.05 -7.25
CA LYS A 135 6.40 -15.92 -7.46
C LYS A 135 6.24 -14.84 -6.39
N CYS A 136 5.00 -14.49 -6.09
CA CYS A 136 4.63 -13.61 -4.99
C CYS A 136 3.17 -13.81 -4.59
N VAL A 137 2.81 -13.27 -3.44
CA VAL A 137 1.43 -13.17 -2.95
C VAL A 137 1.03 -11.71 -2.89
N VAL A 138 -0.16 -11.39 -3.40
CA VAL A 138 -0.76 -10.07 -3.26
C VAL A 138 -2.09 -10.23 -2.52
N CYS A 139 -2.30 -9.45 -1.46
CA CYS A 139 -3.52 -9.54 -0.68
C CYS A 139 -4.00 -8.15 -0.25
N THR A 140 -5.28 -7.85 -0.49
CA THR A 140 -5.91 -6.69 0.15
C THR A 140 -6.09 -6.96 1.64
N HIS A 141 -5.87 -5.95 2.49
CA HIS A 141 -6.11 -6.08 3.93
C HIS A 141 -7.61 -6.07 4.25
N VAL A 142 -8.35 -5.20 3.56
CA VAL A 142 -9.80 -5.08 3.75
C VAL A 142 -10.48 -4.91 2.40
N SER A 143 -11.47 -5.74 2.13
CA SER A 143 -12.28 -5.61 0.91
C SER A 143 -13.05 -4.28 0.93
N ASN A 144 -12.90 -3.48 -0.11
CA ASN A 144 -13.62 -2.22 -0.26
C ASN A 144 -15.13 -2.38 -0.50
N VAL A 145 -15.57 -3.58 -0.88
CA VAL A 145 -16.98 -3.90 -1.17
C VAL A 145 -17.67 -4.47 0.05
N PHE A 146 -17.02 -5.41 0.74
CA PHE A 146 -17.66 -6.19 1.81
C PHE A 146 -17.19 -5.81 3.23
N GLY A 147 -16.09 -5.04 3.35
CA GLY A 147 -15.48 -4.76 4.65
C GLY A 147 -14.85 -5.99 5.31
N PHE A 148 -14.66 -7.10 4.56
CA PHE A 148 -13.99 -8.28 5.09
C PHE A 148 -12.52 -7.96 5.37
N VAL A 149 -12.12 -8.11 6.62
CA VAL A 149 -10.72 -7.96 7.06
C VAL A 149 -10.02 -9.29 6.90
N LEU A 150 -9.09 -9.38 5.96
CA LEU A 150 -8.31 -10.59 5.71
C LEU A 150 -7.19 -10.74 6.74
N PRO A 151 -6.82 -11.99 7.09
CA PRO A 151 -5.82 -12.29 8.12
C PRO A 151 -4.39 -12.11 7.59
N VAL A 152 -4.04 -10.89 7.17
CA VAL A 152 -2.79 -10.59 6.43
C VAL A 152 -1.53 -10.91 7.21
N TYR A 153 -1.54 -10.83 8.54
CA TYR A 153 -0.39 -11.22 9.36
C TYR A 153 -0.13 -12.73 9.33
N ALA A 154 -1.19 -13.54 9.36
CA ALA A 154 -1.07 -15.00 9.21
C ALA A 154 -0.62 -15.37 7.79
N ILE A 155 -1.19 -14.72 6.76
CA ILE A 155 -0.79 -14.92 5.35
C ILE A 155 0.69 -14.53 5.16
N ALA A 156 1.11 -13.39 5.70
CA ALA A 156 2.50 -12.94 5.63
C ALA A 156 3.46 -13.90 6.35
N ALA A 157 3.04 -14.52 7.46
CA ALA A 157 3.82 -15.56 8.13
C ALA A 157 4.03 -16.78 7.21
N LEU A 158 2.97 -17.26 6.55
CA LEU A 158 3.05 -18.34 5.57
C LEU A 158 3.97 -17.97 4.39
N CYS A 159 3.91 -16.74 3.91
CA CYS A 159 4.82 -16.25 2.86
C CYS A 159 6.29 -16.32 3.29
N ARG A 160 6.60 -15.93 4.54
CA ARG A 160 7.96 -16.03 5.09
C ARG A 160 8.44 -17.48 5.21
N GLU A 161 7.57 -18.40 5.67
CA GLU A 161 7.89 -19.85 5.76
C GLU A 161 8.33 -20.42 4.41
N HIS A 162 7.73 -19.94 3.31
CA HIS A 162 8.04 -20.39 1.95
C HIS A 162 9.00 -19.45 1.19
N SER A 163 9.53 -18.41 1.83
CA SER A 163 10.39 -17.39 1.18
C SER A 163 9.74 -16.73 -0.04
N VAL A 164 8.40 -16.58 -0.04
CA VAL A 164 7.63 -15.95 -1.10
C VAL A 164 7.39 -14.48 -0.77
N PRO A 165 7.71 -13.52 -1.65
CA PRO A 165 7.44 -12.11 -1.43
C PRO A 165 5.96 -11.82 -1.20
N PHE A 166 5.65 -10.96 -0.24
CA PHE A 166 4.30 -10.53 0.09
C PHE A 166 4.09 -9.05 -0.24
N VAL A 167 3.02 -8.75 -0.96
CA VAL A 167 2.56 -7.38 -1.30
C VAL A 167 1.20 -7.15 -0.66
N LEU A 168 1.10 -6.08 0.13
CA LEU A 168 -0.14 -5.70 0.80
C LEU A 168 -0.80 -4.51 0.10
N ASP A 169 -2.06 -4.65 -0.29
CA ASP A 169 -2.92 -3.51 -0.57
C ASP A 169 -3.59 -3.03 0.73
N ALA A 170 -3.06 -1.97 1.31
CA ALA A 170 -3.55 -1.35 2.53
C ALA A 170 -4.52 -0.19 2.26
N SER A 171 -5.17 -0.15 1.09
CA SER A 171 -6.01 0.98 0.67
C SER A 171 -7.18 1.28 1.61
N GLN A 172 -7.69 0.28 2.32
CA GLN A 172 -8.80 0.45 3.25
C GLN A 172 -8.36 0.41 4.73
N SER A 173 -7.14 -0.04 5.00
CA SER A 173 -6.66 -0.26 6.37
C SER A 173 -5.68 0.80 6.87
N ALA A 174 -4.86 1.38 5.98
CA ALA A 174 -3.88 2.38 6.36
C ALA A 174 -4.54 3.58 7.07
N GLY A 175 -4.08 3.88 8.29
CA GLY A 175 -4.64 4.92 9.15
C GLY A 175 -5.93 4.54 9.90
N VAL A 176 -6.45 3.30 9.73
CA VAL A 176 -7.68 2.80 10.36
C VAL A 176 -7.42 1.55 11.19
N LEU A 177 -6.66 0.61 10.64
CA LEU A 177 -6.23 -0.61 11.30
C LEU A 177 -4.71 -0.59 11.45
N GLU A 178 -4.20 -1.43 12.34
CA GLU A 178 -2.77 -1.63 12.47
C GLU A 178 -2.19 -2.18 11.15
N VAL A 179 -1.18 -1.49 10.63
CA VAL A 179 -0.35 -1.94 9.51
C VAL A 179 1.10 -1.75 9.91
N ASP A 180 1.75 -2.83 10.29
CA ASP A 180 3.14 -2.85 10.76
C ASP A 180 4.01 -3.60 9.73
N MET A 181 4.85 -2.84 9.01
CA MET A 181 5.68 -3.41 7.95
C MET A 181 6.73 -4.39 8.49
N GLY A 182 7.28 -4.10 9.67
CA GLY A 182 8.28 -4.97 10.31
C GLY A 182 7.70 -6.34 10.68
N ARG A 183 6.50 -6.35 11.28
CA ARG A 183 5.78 -7.59 11.65
C ARG A 183 5.29 -8.36 10.41
N LEU A 184 4.76 -7.67 9.42
CA LEU A 184 4.33 -8.29 8.16
C LEU A 184 5.52 -8.88 7.40
N GLY A 185 6.65 -8.21 7.41
CA GLY A 185 7.78 -8.57 6.55
C GLY A 185 7.42 -8.46 5.07
N ALA A 186 6.44 -7.61 4.74
CA ALA A 186 6.00 -7.41 3.36
C ALA A 186 7.11 -6.79 2.52
N GLU A 187 7.24 -7.24 1.25
CA GLU A 187 8.16 -6.62 0.31
C GLU A 187 7.69 -5.22 -0.08
N PHE A 188 6.35 -5.07 -0.26
CA PHE A 188 5.71 -3.79 -0.55
C PHE A 188 4.38 -3.64 0.19
N ILE A 189 4.06 -2.40 0.59
CA ILE A 189 2.75 -2.02 1.09
C ILE A 189 2.31 -0.75 0.34
N ALA A 190 1.19 -0.82 -0.36
CA ALA A 190 0.64 0.31 -1.10
C ALA A 190 -0.62 0.87 -0.42
N MET A 191 -0.76 2.20 -0.40
CA MET A 191 -1.89 2.88 0.20
C MET A 191 -2.16 4.25 -0.43
N PRO A 192 -3.43 4.72 -0.49
CA PRO A 192 -3.76 6.06 -0.91
C PRO A 192 -3.67 7.03 0.27
N GLY A 193 -3.33 8.29 0.01
CA GLY A 193 -3.34 9.32 1.05
C GLY A 193 -4.74 9.83 1.41
N HIS A 194 -5.71 9.69 0.50
CA HIS A 194 -7.02 10.35 0.61
C HIS A 194 -8.13 9.55 1.33
N LYS A 195 -7.82 8.36 1.84
CA LYS A 195 -8.73 7.53 2.65
C LYS A 195 -8.40 7.65 4.13
N GLY A 196 -8.05 6.58 4.81
CA GLY A 196 -7.78 6.57 6.25
C GLY A 196 -6.62 7.48 6.70
N LEU A 197 -5.69 7.83 5.82
CA LEU A 197 -4.64 8.82 6.10
C LEU A 197 -5.13 10.27 6.05
N LEU A 198 -6.38 10.53 5.66
CA LEU A 198 -7.05 11.83 5.67
C LEU A 198 -6.39 12.92 4.82
N GLY A 199 -5.47 12.55 3.92
CA GLY A 199 -4.80 13.45 2.99
C GLY A 199 -5.65 13.82 1.77
N PRO A 200 -5.14 14.67 0.86
CA PRO A 200 -5.83 15.04 -0.36
C PRO A 200 -5.84 13.91 -1.39
N GLN A 201 -6.79 13.96 -2.32
CA GLN A 201 -6.73 13.12 -3.53
C GLN A 201 -5.49 13.45 -4.35
N GLY A 202 -5.02 12.50 -5.15
CA GLY A 202 -3.78 12.65 -5.92
C GLY A 202 -2.52 12.35 -5.10
N THR A 203 -2.66 11.80 -3.88
CA THR A 203 -1.55 11.36 -3.04
C THR A 203 -1.67 9.89 -2.68
N GLY A 204 -0.53 9.23 -2.57
CA GLY A 204 -0.39 7.85 -2.15
C GLY A 204 1.03 7.54 -1.68
N VAL A 205 1.19 6.36 -1.12
CA VAL A 205 2.46 5.88 -0.56
C VAL A 205 2.68 4.44 -0.97
N LEU A 206 3.92 4.13 -1.32
CA LEU A 206 4.44 2.79 -1.42
C LEU A 206 5.57 2.64 -0.40
N LEU A 207 5.40 1.74 0.55
CA LEU A 207 6.47 1.31 1.44
C LEU A 207 7.23 0.15 0.80
N CYS A 208 8.55 0.22 0.83
CA CYS A 208 9.44 -0.77 0.24
C CYS A 208 10.31 -1.38 1.34
N ARG A 209 10.41 -2.71 1.39
CA ARG A 209 11.25 -3.40 2.39
C ARG A 209 12.73 -3.11 2.18
N ARG A 210 13.16 -3.09 0.91
CA ARG A 210 14.54 -2.81 0.53
C ARG A 210 14.63 -1.39 -0.01
N ARG A 211 15.74 -0.72 0.23
CA ARG A 211 16.05 0.51 -0.48
C ARG A 211 16.25 0.19 -1.96
N PHE A 212 15.72 1.04 -2.83
CA PHE A 212 16.09 0.97 -4.23
C PHE A 212 17.58 1.33 -4.31
N SER A 213 18.46 0.33 -4.50
CA SER A 213 19.83 0.57 -4.93
C SER A 213 19.79 0.99 -6.40
N ARG A 214 20.49 2.06 -6.72
CA ARG A 214 20.77 2.43 -8.11
C ARG A 214 21.61 1.38 -8.80
#